data_e0e6b061f08ff671a8780ce8a8468de4
#
_entry.id   e0e6b061f08ff671a8780ce8a8468de4
#
_cell.length_a   1.000
_cell.length_b   1.000
_cell.length_c   1.000
_cell.angle_alpha   90.00
_cell.angle_beta   90.00
_cell.angle_gamma   90.00
#
_symmetry.space_group_name_H-M   'P 1'
#
loop_
_entity.id
_entity.type
_entity.pdbx_description
1 polymer ?
#
loop_
_entity_poly.entity_id
_entity_poly.type
_entity_poly.pdbx_seq_one_letter_code
_entity_poly.pdbx_strand_id
1 'polypeptide(L)'
;MSAPPPSAPVRQTLAARLRRGPLSVREATQICRTLLSTIETAHARGTSHGSITPGTIILEEGRPILEDVSPPATDAMATDLFAVATVLYESVSGRPWTAPAGTDPARVDWSGVPPRLRRALLRALSPVPERRWRDAAAFQRALWVPRPHDPIWPAVAVVLLAAGIIATVALCKPLGLCWERPAAAAPARAR
;
A
#
# COMPACT_ATOMS: atom_id res chain seq x y z
N MET A 1 13.77 -24.66 37.48
CA MET A 1 14.32 -24.09 36.25
C MET A 1 13.37 -22.94 35.85
N SER A 2 13.73 -21.69 36.19
CA SER A 2 12.94 -20.51 35.80
C SER A 2 13.18 -20.23 34.34
N ALA A 3 12.10 -20.06 33.57
CA ALA A 3 12.19 -19.63 32.18
C ALA A 3 12.87 -18.24 32.10
N PRO A 4 13.73 -17.98 31.10
CA PRO A 4 14.33 -16.66 30.94
C PRO A 4 13.21 -15.62 30.72
N PRO A 5 13.38 -14.40 31.25
CA PRO A 5 12.39 -13.34 31.04
C PRO A 5 12.23 -13.07 29.54
N PRO A 6 11.02 -12.72 29.07
CA PRO A 6 10.80 -12.37 27.68
C PRO A 6 11.75 -11.23 27.30
N SER A 7 12.50 -11.41 26.20
CA SER A 7 13.41 -10.39 25.67
C SER A 7 12.61 -9.09 25.43
N ALA A 8 13.14 -7.96 25.94
CA ALA A 8 12.53 -6.67 25.72
C ALA A 8 12.29 -6.43 24.22
N PRO A 9 11.16 -5.82 23.83
CA PRO A 9 10.85 -5.57 22.42
C PRO A 9 11.99 -4.78 21.76
N VAL A 10 12.40 -5.22 20.58
CA VAL A 10 13.47 -4.54 19.84
C VAL A 10 12.95 -3.18 19.38
N ARG A 11 13.35 -2.13 20.08
CA ARG A 11 13.06 -0.73 19.73
C ARG A 11 14.28 -0.12 19.04
N GLN A 12 14.09 0.42 17.84
CA GLN A 12 15.14 1.15 17.12
C GLN A 12 14.51 2.27 16.29
N THR A 13 15.24 3.34 16.04
CA THR A 13 14.76 4.37 15.10
C THR A 13 14.78 3.85 13.67
N LEU A 14 13.91 4.41 12.82
CA LEU A 14 13.96 4.13 11.39
C LEU A 14 15.31 4.53 10.79
N ALA A 15 15.91 5.65 11.28
CA ALA A 15 17.26 6.05 10.89
C ALA A 15 18.30 4.96 11.20
N ALA A 16 18.22 4.34 12.38
CA ALA A 16 19.11 3.24 12.75
C ALA A 16 18.91 2.00 11.84
N ARG A 17 17.67 1.73 11.46
CA ARG A 17 17.34 0.66 10.51
C ARG A 17 17.89 0.94 9.11
N LEU A 18 17.76 2.20 8.62
CA LEU A 18 18.21 2.60 7.29
C LEU A 18 19.73 2.60 7.13
N ARG A 19 20.51 2.75 8.21
CA ARG A 19 21.98 2.56 8.15
C ARG A 19 22.41 1.16 7.70
N ARG A 20 21.53 0.17 7.81
CA ARG A 20 21.78 -1.20 7.33
C ARG A 20 21.43 -1.40 5.85
N GLY A 21 20.91 -0.37 5.19
CA GLY A 21 20.48 -0.35 3.81
C GLY A 21 19.01 -0.04 3.63
N PRO A 22 18.58 0.21 2.38
CA PRO A 22 17.20 0.55 2.05
C PRO A 22 16.23 -0.58 2.43
N LEU A 23 14.97 -0.19 2.61
CA LEU A 23 13.89 -1.12 2.86
C LEU A 23 13.35 -1.69 1.54
N SER A 24 12.71 -2.85 1.62
CA SER A 24 11.87 -3.27 0.51
C SER A 24 10.72 -2.27 0.31
N VAL A 25 10.27 -2.12 -0.94
CA VAL A 25 9.15 -1.23 -1.30
C VAL A 25 7.91 -1.55 -0.44
N ARG A 26 7.67 -2.83 -0.19
CA ARG A 26 6.55 -3.29 0.62
C ARG A 26 6.66 -2.81 2.07
N GLU A 27 7.83 -3.01 2.69
CA GLU A 27 8.10 -2.61 4.08
C GLU A 27 7.99 -1.08 4.23
N ALA A 28 8.67 -0.32 3.37
CA ALA A 28 8.62 1.14 3.38
C ALA A 28 7.20 1.67 3.19
N THR A 29 6.45 1.11 2.23
CA THR A 29 5.05 1.50 1.99
C THR A 29 4.16 1.18 3.19
N GLN A 30 4.35 0.04 3.84
CA GLN A 30 3.58 -0.34 5.03
C GLN A 30 3.85 0.62 6.20
N ILE A 31 5.11 0.94 6.46
CA ILE A 31 5.51 1.91 7.47
C ILE A 31 4.83 3.26 7.19
N CYS A 32 4.97 3.79 5.97
CA CYS A 32 4.39 5.08 5.62
C CYS A 32 2.87 5.11 5.68
N ARG A 33 2.20 4.01 5.34
CA ARG A 33 0.74 3.93 5.48
C ARG A 33 0.30 4.01 6.94
N THR A 34 1.02 3.36 7.85
CA THR A 34 0.74 3.47 9.29
C THR A 34 0.98 4.89 9.78
N LEU A 35 2.08 5.54 9.36
CA LEU A 35 2.34 6.94 9.68
C LEU A 35 1.23 7.87 9.17
N LEU A 36 0.80 7.70 7.91
CA LEU A 36 -0.28 8.49 7.33
C LEU A 36 -1.61 8.31 8.09
N SER A 37 -1.92 7.11 8.56
CA SER A 37 -3.11 6.87 9.40
C SER A 37 -3.02 7.59 10.76
N THR A 38 -1.82 7.59 11.37
CA THR A 38 -1.58 8.34 12.63
C THR A 38 -1.74 9.83 12.41
N ILE A 39 -1.15 10.37 11.34
CA ILE A 39 -1.24 11.79 10.97
C ILE A 39 -2.67 12.19 10.62
N GLU A 40 -3.41 11.35 9.90
CA GLU A 40 -4.83 11.59 9.59
C GLU A 40 -5.65 11.80 10.86
N THR A 41 -5.40 10.99 11.89
CA THR A 41 -6.07 11.14 13.19
C THR A 41 -5.69 12.44 13.89
N ALA A 42 -4.43 12.87 13.81
CA ALA A 42 -3.97 14.14 14.38
C ALA A 42 -4.58 15.33 13.61
N HIS A 43 -4.54 15.29 12.27
CA HIS A 43 -5.10 16.34 11.40
C HIS A 43 -6.61 16.50 11.59
N ALA A 44 -7.36 15.41 11.81
CA ALA A 44 -8.79 15.45 12.12
C ALA A 44 -9.09 16.19 13.45
N ARG A 45 -8.13 16.27 14.35
CA ARG A 45 -8.19 17.03 15.61
C ARG A 45 -7.65 18.46 15.48
N GLY A 46 -7.26 18.88 14.26
CA GLY A 46 -6.66 20.19 14.00
C GLY A 46 -5.21 20.31 14.45
N THR A 47 -4.54 19.18 14.74
CA THR A 47 -3.13 19.15 15.15
C THR A 47 -2.26 18.56 14.04
N SER A 48 -1.02 19.04 13.95
CA SER A 48 0.02 18.51 13.08
C SER A 48 1.18 17.99 13.92
N HIS A 49 1.98 17.10 13.34
CA HIS A 49 3.16 16.58 14.04
C HIS A 49 4.37 17.52 13.92
N GLY A 50 4.61 18.09 12.73
CA GLY A 50 5.63 19.12 12.47
C GLY A 50 7.08 18.65 12.45
N SER A 51 7.40 17.42 12.88
CA SER A 51 8.79 16.94 13.01
C SER A 51 8.94 15.45 12.62
N ILE A 52 8.50 15.09 11.41
CA ILE A 52 8.56 13.71 10.93
C ILE A 52 9.87 13.48 10.18
N THR A 53 10.76 12.68 10.76
CA THR A 53 12.04 12.29 10.21
C THR A 53 12.32 10.81 10.49
N PRO A 54 13.27 10.17 9.81
CA PRO A 54 13.66 8.81 10.18
C PRO A 54 14.16 8.68 11.62
N GLY A 55 14.64 9.77 12.22
CA GLY A 55 15.11 9.81 13.61
C GLY A 55 14.00 9.83 14.65
N THR A 56 12.83 10.43 14.33
CA THR A 56 11.65 10.53 15.22
C THR A 56 10.66 9.38 15.04
N ILE A 57 10.91 8.48 14.09
CA ILE A 57 10.12 7.28 13.88
C ILE A 57 10.77 6.10 14.60
N ILE A 58 10.11 5.58 15.62
CA ILE A 58 10.55 4.38 16.33
C ILE A 58 9.90 3.16 15.70
N LEU A 59 10.69 2.14 15.41
CA LEU A 59 10.22 0.82 15.02
C LEU A 59 10.21 -0.09 16.25
N GLU A 60 9.03 -0.46 16.71
CA GLU A 60 8.82 -1.43 17.76
C GLU A 60 8.25 -2.71 17.15
N GLU A 61 9.03 -3.78 17.15
CA GLU A 61 8.66 -5.03 16.45
C GLU A 61 8.29 -4.81 14.97
N GLY A 62 8.94 -3.84 14.31
CA GLY A 62 8.68 -3.47 12.92
C GLY A 62 7.47 -2.55 12.71
N ARG A 63 6.74 -2.19 13.77
CA ARG A 63 5.62 -1.22 13.71
C ARG A 63 6.15 0.19 13.94
N PRO A 64 5.82 1.16 13.08
CA PRO A 64 6.24 2.53 13.29
C PRO A 64 5.38 3.21 14.34
N ILE A 65 6.05 3.90 15.27
CA ILE A 65 5.49 4.79 16.27
C ILE A 65 6.14 6.14 16.05
N LEU A 66 5.33 7.21 16.00
CA LEU A 66 5.83 8.58 16.00
C LEU A 66 6.01 9.04 17.45
N GLU A 67 7.19 9.54 17.77
CA GLU A 67 7.40 10.24 19.04
C GLU A 67 6.86 11.66 18.94
N ASP A 68 6.04 12.07 19.90
CA ASP A 68 5.58 13.47 20.04
C ASP A 68 6.76 14.37 20.40
N VAL A 69 7.23 15.19 19.46
CA VAL A 69 8.44 15.98 19.65
C VAL A 69 8.20 17.50 19.65
N SER A 70 7.03 17.97 19.28
CA SER A 70 6.82 19.41 19.11
C SER A 70 5.37 19.87 19.35
N PRO A 71 5.18 21.07 19.90
CA PRO A 71 3.87 21.69 19.87
C PRO A 71 3.42 21.93 18.43
N PRO A 72 2.13 21.76 18.12
CA PRO A 72 1.61 21.83 16.76
C PRO A 72 1.83 23.24 16.16
N ALA A 73 2.43 23.29 14.99
CA ALA A 73 2.55 24.51 14.20
C ALA A 73 1.32 24.67 13.29
N THR A 74 0.83 25.88 13.12
CA THR A 74 -0.48 26.19 12.53
C THR A 74 -0.61 25.87 11.02
N ASP A 75 0.48 25.67 10.28
CA ASP A 75 0.44 25.37 8.81
C ASP A 75 1.09 24.04 8.45
N ALA A 76 1.15 23.10 9.37
CA ALA A 76 2.02 21.96 9.24
C ALA A 76 1.41 20.72 8.57
N MET A 77 0.08 20.68 8.27
CA MET A 77 -0.52 19.48 7.64
C MET A 77 0.13 19.14 6.29
N ALA A 78 0.31 20.14 5.42
CA ALA A 78 0.99 19.95 4.13
C ALA A 78 2.49 19.64 4.31
N THR A 79 3.08 20.10 5.41
CA THR A 79 4.48 19.82 5.79
C THR A 79 4.63 18.38 6.29
N ASP A 80 3.69 17.87 7.09
CA ASP A 80 3.68 16.47 7.53
C ASP A 80 3.62 15.51 6.34
N LEU A 81 2.73 15.77 5.36
CA LEU A 81 2.62 14.93 4.16
C LEU A 81 3.90 14.97 3.31
N PHE A 82 4.53 16.12 3.21
CA PHE A 82 5.83 16.26 2.56
C PHE A 82 6.91 15.47 3.31
N ALA A 83 6.95 15.57 4.64
CA ALA A 83 7.93 14.87 5.47
C ALA A 83 7.77 13.34 5.38
N VAL A 84 6.54 12.81 5.39
CA VAL A 84 6.31 11.37 5.16
C VAL A 84 6.80 10.96 3.77
N ALA A 85 6.61 11.80 2.76
CA ALA A 85 7.09 11.49 1.41
C ALA A 85 8.62 11.46 1.33
N THR A 86 9.34 12.35 2.03
CA THR A 86 10.81 12.31 2.12
C THR A 86 11.29 11.05 2.82
N VAL A 87 10.66 10.66 3.92
CA VAL A 87 10.94 9.41 4.65
C VAL A 87 10.74 8.19 3.74
N LEU A 88 9.64 8.16 2.95
CA LEU A 88 9.38 7.07 2.03
C LEU A 88 10.43 7.00 0.91
N TYR A 89 10.79 8.16 0.34
CA TYR A 89 11.85 8.24 -0.67
C TYR A 89 13.17 7.68 -0.11
N GLU A 90 13.60 8.17 1.05
CA GLU A 90 14.83 7.71 1.72
C GLU A 90 14.78 6.22 2.03
N SER A 91 13.64 5.74 2.54
CA SER A 91 13.47 4.32 2.89
C SER A 91 13.65 3.38 1.71
N VAL A 92 13.20 3.77 0.52
CA VAL A 92 13.26 2.93 -0.68
C VAL A 92 14.55 3.14 -1.48
N SER A 93 15.01 4.40 -1.62
CA SER A 93 16.20 4.72 -2.41
C SER A 93 17.51 4.52 -1.64
N GLY A 94 17.45 4.49 -0.30
CA GLY A 94 18.62 4.52 0.58
C GLY A 94 19.34 5.87 0.60
N ARG A 95 18.76 6.92 0.02
CA ARG A 95 19.35 8.25 -0.09
C ARG A 95 18.46 9.28 0.60
N PRO A 96 19.02 10.17 1.44
CA PRO A 96 18.25 11.22 2.07
C PRO A 96 17.71 12.20 1.01
N TRP A 97 16.56 12.78 1.30
CA TRP A 97 16.02 13.87 0.50
C TRP A 97 16.77 15.15 0.80
N THR A 98 17.70 15.54 -0.07
CA THR A 98 18.55 16.74 0.11
C THR A 98 18.22 17.84 -0.89
N ALA A 99 17.15 17.70 -1.67
CA ALA A 99 16.79 18.71 -2.66
C ALA A 99 16.45 20.05 -1.98
N PRO A 100 17.03 21.16 -2.43
CA PRO A 100 16.70 22.49 -1.91
C PRO A 100 15.20 22.80 -2.02
N ALA A 101 14.71 23.68 -1.15
CA ALA A 101 13.34 24.18 -1.25
C ALA A 101 13.06 24.76 -2.65
N GLY A 102 11.90 24.41 -3.23
CA GLY A 102 11.55 24.86 -4.59
C GLY A 102 12.10 23.99 -5.73
N THR A 103 12.94 22.99 -5.44
CA THR A 103 13.44 22.08 -6.49
C THR A 103 12.29 21.26 -7.09
N ASP A 104 12.27 21.17 -8.43
CA ASP A 104 11.37 20.24 -9.12
C ASP A 104 11.78 18.80 -8.77
N PRO A 105 10.89 18.03 -8.10
CA PRO A 105 11.20 16.66 -7.71
C PRO A 105 11.49 15.75 -8.91
N ALA A 106 11.07 16.11 -10.13
CA ALA A 106 11.38 15.32 -11.33
C ALA A 106 12.87 15.27 -11.65
N ARG A 107 13.66 16.23 -11.18
CA ARG A 107 15.11 16.33 -11.40
C ARG A 107 15.95 15.54 -10.39
N VAL A 108 15.34 14.95 -9.38
CA VAL A 108 16.00 14.13 -8.37
C VAL A 108 16.26 12.73 -8.94
N ASP A 109 17.29 12.07 -8.42
CA ASP A 109 17.58 10.68 -8.79
C ASP A 109 16.53 9.70 -8.23
N TRP A 110 15.77 9.10 -9.11
CA TRP A 110 14.73 8.11 -8.79
C TRP A 110 15.17 6.66 -8.99
N SER A 111 16.46 6.41 -9.16
CA SER A 111 16.95 5.03 -9.28
C SER A 111 16.58 4.22 -8.04
N GLY A 112 16.13 3.00 -8.23
CA GLY A 112 15.63 2.14 -7.15
C GLY A 112 14.19 2.39 -6.70
N VAL A 113 13.54 3.50 -7.14
CA VAL A 113 12.15 3.79 -6.80
C VAL A 113 11.21 3.32 -7.93
N PRO A 114 10.26 2.40 -7.66
CA PRO A 114 9.34 1.91 -8.69
C PRO A 114 8.51 3.04 -9.32
N PRO A 115 8.17 2.96 -10.63
CA PRO A 115 7.47 4.04 -11.35
C PRO A 115 6.11 4.44 -10.74
N ARG A 116 5.39 3.50 -10.14
CA ARG A 116 4.10 3.79 -9.47
C ARG A 116 4.32 4.61 -8.20
N LEU A 117 5.30 4.21 -7.38
CA LEU A 117 5.65 4.92 -6.16
C LEU A 117 6.21 6.31 -6.47
N ARG A 118 7.08 6.40 -7.48
CA ARG A 118 7.60 7.67 -7.98
C ARG A 118 6.48 8.67 -8.31
N ARG A 119 5.42 8.24 -9.01
CA ARG A 119 4.27 9.14 -9.33
C ARG A 119 3.60 9.70 -8.08
N ALA A 120 3.37 8.87 -7.07
CA ALA A 120 2.78 9.31 -5.81
C ALA A 120 3.70 10.29 -5.07
N LEU A 121 5.01 10.00 -5.05
CA LEU A 121 6.03 10.83 -4.41
C LEU A 121 6.26 12.16 -5.15
N LEU A 122 6.28 12.18 -6.48
CA LEU A 122 6.39 13.42 -7.27
C LEU A 122 5.32 14.42 -6.91
N ARG A 123 4.08 13.95 -6.66
CA ARG A 123 2.99 14.82 -6.21
C ARG A 123 3.18 15.26 -4.76
N ALA A 124 3.53 14.36 -3.85
CA ALA A 124 3.71 14.67 -2.43
C ALA A 124 4.87 15.64 -2.18
N LEU A 125 5.94 15.54 -2.99
CA LEU A 125 7.15 16.35 -2.90
C LEU A 125 7.09 17.61 -3.77
N SER A 126 5.92 17.97 -4.32
CA SER A 126 5.77 19.21 -5.07
C SER A 126 6.25 20.42 -4.26
N PRO A 127 7.02 21.35 -4.86
CA PRO A 127 7.42 22.58 -4.20
C PRO A 127 6.21 23.47 -3.87
N VAL A 128 5.12 23.33 -4.61
CA VAL A 128 3.88 24.09 -4.45
C VAL A 128 2.93 23.28 -3.55
N PRO A 129 2.63 23.75 -2.31
CA PRO A 129 1.80 23.00 -1.36
C PRO A 129 0.43 22.60 -1.89
N GLU A 130 -0.22 23.47 -2.67
CA GLU A 130 -1.56 23.25 -3.26
C GLU A 130 -1.58 22.11 -4.30
N ARG A 131 -0.42 21.76 -4.85
CA ARG A 131 -0.25 20.64 -5.78
C ARG A 131 -0.01 19.32 -5.07
N ARG A 132 0.28 19.33 -3.77
CA ARG A 132 0.47 18.12 -2.96
C ARG A 132 -0.85 17.35 -2.78
N TRP A 133 -0.80 16.27 -2.06
CA TRP A 133 -2.01 15.57 -1.64
C TRP A 133 -2.79 16.44 -0.67
N ARG A 134 -4.12 16.48 -0.84
CA ARG A 134 -5.00 17.30 -0.01
C ARG A 134 -5.02 16.82 1.44
N ASP A 135 -4.97 15.50 1.63
CA ASP A 135 -5.07 14.84 2.93
C ASP A 135 -4.26 13.54 2.96
N ALA A 136 -4.03 13.02 4.16
CA ALA A 136 -3.29 11.79 4.38
C ALA A 136 -3.98 10.58 3.75
N ALA A 137 -5.32 10.53 3.77
CA ALA A 137 -6.09 9.45 3.17
C ALA A 137 -5.91 9.38 1.64
N ALA A 138 -5.88 10.54 0.96
CA ALA A 138 -5.63 10.60 -0.49
C ALA A 138 -4.22 10.09 -0.83
N PHE A 139 -3.23 10.50 -0.04
CA PHE A 139 -1.86 10.00 -0.22
C PHE A 139 -1.77 8.50 0.08
N GLN A 140 -2.38 8.02 1.15
CA GLN A 140 -2.41 6.60 1.51
C GLN A 140 -3.03 5.74 0.40
N ARG A 141 -4.15 6.20 -0.21
CA ARG A 141 -4.77 5.51 -1.36
C ARG A 141 -3.83 5.43 -2.57
N ALA A 142 -3.04 6.48 -2.82
CA ALA A 142 -2.08 6.50 -3.91
C ALA A 142 -0.89 5.54 -3.68
N LEU A 143 -0.59 5.24 -2.42
CA LEU A 143 0.42 4.24 -2.02
C LEU A 143 -0.13 2.80 -2.04
N TRP A 144 -1.42 2.61 -2.34
CA TRP A 144 -1.99 1.27 -2.40
C TRP A 144 -1.39 0.52 -3.59
N VAL A 145 -0.59 -0.49 -3.27
CA VAL A 145 -0.07 -1.44 -4.26
C VAL A 145 -1.00 -2.66 -4.19
N PRO A 146 -1.73 -2.98 -5.26
CA PRO A 146 -2.49 -4.21 -5.32
C PRO A 146 -1.55 -5.38 -5.03
N ARG A 147 -1.89 -6.23 -4.07
CA ARG A 147 -1.13 -7.47 -3.86
C ARG A 147 -1.28 -8.31 -5.12
N PRO A 148 -0.19 -8.74 -5.77
CA PRO A 148 -0.28 -9.58 -6.97
C PRO A 148 -0.94 -10.95 -6.69
N HIS A 149 -1.23 -11.25 -5.43
CA HIS A 149 -1.81 -12.49 -4.96
C HIS A 149 -2.99 -12.24 -4.01
N ASP A 150 -3.81 -11.24 -4.26
CA ASP A 150 -5.13 -11.22 -3.63
C ASP A 150 -5.92 -12.40 -4.23
N PRO A 151 -6.21 -13.48 -3.42
CA PRO A 151 -6.90 -14.67 -3.93
C PRO A 151 -8.35 -14.38 -4.33
N ILE A 152 -8.79 -13.15 -4.23
CA ILE A 152 -10.13 -12.68 -4.61
C ILE A 152 -10.34 -12.82 -6.13
N TRP A 153 -9.36 -12.51 -6.96
CA TRP A 153 -9.50 -12.57 -8.41
C TRP A 153 -9.70 -13.98 -8.96
N PRO A 154 -8.91 -15.00 -8.58
CA PRO A 154 -9.20 -16.36 -8.99
C PRO A 154 -10.52 -16.87 -8.38
N ALA A 155 -10.87 -16.50 -7.14
CA ALA A 155 -12.15 -16.85 -6.54
C ALA A 155 -13.34 -16.23 -7.31
N VAL A 156 -13.25 -14.95 -7.67
CA VAL A 156 -14.26 -14.26 -8.50
C VAL A 156 -14.36 -14.90 -9.88
N ALA A 157 -13.22 -15.23 -10.51
CA ALA A 157 -13.22 -15.91 -11.81
C ALA A 157 -13.89 -17.28 -11.75
N VAL A 158 -13.65 -18.06 -10.70
CA VAL A 158 -14.29 -19.38 -10.49
C VAL A 158 -15.79 -19.21 -10.27
N VAL A 159 -16.23 -18.24 -9.48
CA VAL A 159 -17.66 -17.97 -9.25
C VAL A 159 -18.35 -17.54 -10.53
N LEU A 160 -17.75 -16.68 -11.33
CA LEU A 160 -18.31 -16.24 -12.61
C LEU A 160 -18.39 -17.39 -13.64
N LEU A 161 -17.36 -18.25 -13.69
CA LEU A 161 -17.37 -19.44 -14.53
C LEU A 161 -18.46 -20.42 -14.10
N ALA A 162 -18.60 -20.68 -12.80
CA ALA A 162 -19.64 -21.57 -12.27
C ALA A 162 -21.04 -21.00 -12.55
N ALA A 163 -21.26 -19.70 -12.34
CA ALA A 163 -22.53 -19.04 -12.67
C ALA A 163 -22.84 -19.11 -14.17
N GLY A 164 -21.83 -18.93 -15.05
CA GLY A 164 -21.96 -19.08 -16.49
C GLY A 164 -22.36 -20.48 -16.90
N ILE A 165 -21.74 -21.52 -16.33
CA ILE A 165 -22.07 -22.93 -16.58
C ILE A 165 -23.51 -23.24 -16.12
N ILE A 166 -23.88 -22.77 -14.92
CA ILE A 166 -25.24 -22.98 -14.38
C ILE A 166 -26.26 -22.29 -15.29
N ALA A 167 -26.00 -21.06 -15.73
CA ALA A 167 -26.88 -20.33 -16.62
C ALA A 167 -27.04 -21.05 -17.98
N THR A 168 -25.96 -21.53 -18.58
CA THR A 168 -26.02 -22.28 -19.85
C THR A 168 -26.80 -23.58 -19.71
N VAL A 169 -26.61 -24.33 -18.62
CA VAL A 169 -27.37 -25.56 -18.37
C VAL A 169 -28.84 -25.28 -18.09
N ALA A 170 -29.15 -24.21 -17.35
CA ALA A 170 -30.52 -23.80 -17.04
C ALA A 170 -31.29 -23.29 -18.26
N LEU A 171 -30.62 -22.57 -19.18
CA LEU A 171 -31.24 -22.09 -20.42
C LEU A 171 -31.30 -23.16 -21.52
N CYS A 172 -30.44 -24.16 -21.51
CA CYS A 172 -30.40 -25.21 -22.52
C CYS A 172 -31.68 -26.03 -22.55
N LYS A 173 -32.28 -26.33 -21.38
CA LYS A 173 -33.52 -27.11 -21.27
C LYS A 173 -34.74 -26.41 -21.90
N PRO A 174 -35.05 -25.15 -21.59
CA PRO A 174 -36.25 -24.47 -22.14
C PRO A 174 -36.10 -24.11 -23.63
N LEU A 175 -34.83 -23.98 -24.15
CA LEU A 175 -34.57 -23.57 -25.54
C LEU A 175 -34.41 -24.76 -26.49
N GLY A 176 -34.45 -26.03 -26.02
CA GLY A 176 -34.31 -27.20 -26.86
C GLY A 176 -32.97 -27.37 -27.54
N LEU A 177 -31.92 -26.64 -27.10
CA LEU A 177 -30.59 -26.61 -27.67
C LEU A 177 -29.65 -27.70 -27.14
N CYS A 178 -30.12 -28.54 -26.21
CA CYS A 178 -29.34 -29.65 -25.69
C CYS A 178 -29.44 -30.82 -26.66
N TRP A 179 -28.30 -31.31 -27.10
CA TRP A 179 -28.16 -32.53 -27.94
C TRP A 179 -28.84 -33.71 -27.26
N GLU A 180 -30.04 -34.11 -27.76
CA GLU A 180 -30.58 -35.41 -27.46
C GLU A 180 -29.78 -36.47 -28.17
N ARG A 181 -29.13 -37.37 -27.42
CA ARG A 181 -28.52 -38.56 -28.02
C ARG A 181 -29.62 -39.32 -28.74
N PRO A 182 -29.45 -39.64 -30.07
CA PRO A 182 -30.41 -40.50 -30.74
C PRO A 182 -30.45 -41.86 -30.02
N ALA A 183 -31.65 -42.27 -29.64
CA ALA A 183 -31.89 -43.56 -29.01
C ALA A 183 -31.26 -44.67 -29.89
N ALA A 184 -30.38 -45.45 -29.26
CA ALA A 184 -29.77 -46.61 -29.95
C ALA A 184 -30.85 -47.50 -30.55
N ALA A 185 -30.84 -47.67 -31.88
CA ALA A 185 -31.77 -48.54 -32.55
C ALA A 185 -31.64 -49.94 -32.00
N ALA A 186 -32.76 -50.52 -31.55
CA ALA A 186 -32.82 -51.90 -31.08
C ALA A 186 -32.48 -52.87 -32.21
N PRO A 187 -31.70 -53.92 -31.97
CA PRO A 187 -31.38 -54.88 -33.01
C PRO A 187 -32.64 -55.64 -33.46
N ALA A 188 -32.88 -55.60 -34.77
CA ALA A 188 -33.95 -56.37 -35.40
C ALA A 188 -33.75 -57.87 -35.12
N ARG A 189 -34.74 -58.49 -34.47
CA ARG A 189 -34.79 -59.94 -34.33
C ARG A 189 -35.03 -60.55 -35.73
N ALA A 190 -34.07 -61.26 -36.25
CA ALA A 190 -34.23 -62.14 -37.41
C ALA A 190 -35.02 -63.39 -36.96
N ARG A 191 -36.02 -63.73 -37.72
CA ARG A 191 -36.68 -65.03 -37.70
C ARG A 191 -35.96 -66.05 -38.55
#